data_3eb529e55bf77c4119dbf31e831d6895
#
_entry.id   3eb529e55bf77c4119dbf31e831d6895
#
_cell.length_a   1.000
_cell.length_b   1.000
_cell.length_c   1.000
_cell.angle_alpha   90.00
_cell.angle_beta   90.00
_cell.angle_gamma   90.00
#
_symmetry.space_group_name_H-M   'P 1'
#
loop_
_entity.id
_entity.type
_entity.pdbx_description
1 polymer ?
#
loop_
_entity_poly.entity_id
_entity_poly.type
_entity_poly.pdbx_seq_one_letter_code
_entity_poly.pdbx_strand_id
1 'polypeptide(L)'
;MHKSFNGAKALQNINLQFNEGETTVILGPSGSGKSTLLRCINLLELPEAGKLSVGATTVDFAQPISKRDKLALRKSTAMVFQSFNLFPHMTVIQNVIEGPVTVLAQNKTTAEATARQLLDKVGMAHKADAFPSKLSGGQQQRVAIARALAMTPHFLLFDEPTSALDPELEGEVLKVLQSLVLEKKSLILVTHNLHFARKVADRILFLEQGEIVFDGATENFFTAPNERIQRFITSMQFI
;
A
#
# COMPACT_ATOMS: atom_id res chain seq x y z
N MET A 1 -9.12 11.53 12.38
CA MET A 1 -8.88 12.00 10.98
C MET A 1 -10.21 12.10 10.25
N HIS A 2 -10.42 13.19 9.47
CA HIS A 2 -11.61 13.41 8.64
C HIS A 2 -11.22 13.81 7.23
N LYS A 3 -11.98 13.36 6.23
CA LYS A 3 -11.81 13.74 4.82
C LYS A 3 -13.14 13.74 4.09
N SER A 4 -13.39 14.81 3.32
CA SER A 4 -14.56 14.93 2.45
C SER A 4 -14.15 15.29 1.02
N PHE A 5 -15.00 14.98 0.04
CA PHE A 5 -14.90 15.42 -1.34
C PHE A 5 -16.23 16.00 -1.78
N ASN A 6 -16.26 17.25 -2.19
CA ASN A 6 -17.48 17.93 -2.65
C ASN A 6 -18.67 17.79 -1.68
N GLY A 7 -18.40 17.85 -0.36
CA GLY A 7 -19.40 17.68 0.69
C GLY A 7 -19.74 16.23 1.06
N ALA A 8 -19.34 15.24 0.28
CA ALA A 8 -19.49 13.84 0.64
C ALA A 8 -18.36 13.39 1.57
N LYS A 9 -18.73 12.87 2.75
CA LYS A 9 -17.77 12.38 3.74
C LYS A 9 -17.15 11.07 3.28
N ALA A 10 -15.85 11.08 3.01
CA ALA A 10 -15.09 9.88 2.61
C ALA A 10 -14.45 9.17 3.81
N LEU A 11 -14.06 9.92 4.85
CA LEU A 11 -13.53 9.38 6.10
C LEU A 11 -14.10 10.18 7.28
N GLN A 12 -14.57 9.47 8.32
CA GLN A 12 -15.20 10.05 9.50
C GLN A 12 -14.59 9.41 10.76
N ASN A 13 -14.17 10.23 11.71
CA ASN A 13 -13.69 9.79 13.03
C ASN A 13 -12.63 8.68 12.99
N ILE A 14 -11.80 8.62 11.94
CA ILE A 14 -10.77 7.60 11.84
C ILE A 14 -9.72 7.82 12.93
N ASN A 15 -9.62 6.84 13.82
CA ASN A 15 -8.61 6.78 14.88
C ASN A 15 -7.99 5.38 14.87
N LEU A 16 -6.75 5.29 14.42
CA LEU A 16 -6.04 4.03 14.17
C LEU A 16 -4.58 4.15 14.59
N GLN A 17 -4.04 3.01 15.00
CA GLN A 17 -2.61 2.80 15.17
C GLN A 17 -2.21 1.58 14.34
N PHE A 18 -1.14 1.68 13.57
CA PHE A 18 -0.53 0.57 12.84
C PHE A 18 0.78 0.20 13.52
N ASN A 19 1.04 -1.10 13.67
CA ASN A 19 2.24 -1.62 14.29
C ASN A 19 3.28 -1.98 13.23
N GLU A 20 4.56 -1.74 13.53
CA GLU A 20 5.65 -2.19 12.67
C GLU A 20 5.74 -3.73 12.72
N GLY A 21 6.11 -4.34 11.58
CA GLY A 21 6.19 -5.78 11.43
C GLY A 21 4.85 -6.51 11.31
N GLU A 22 3.73 -5.77 11.29
CA GLU A 22 2.36 -6.31 11.18
C GLU A 22 1.82 -6.08 9.75
N THR A 23 1.06 -7.06 9.28
CA THR A 23 0.26 -6.93 8.05
C THR A 23 -1.17 -6.59 8.41
N THR A 24 -1.57 -5.35 8.16
CA THR A 24 -2.96 -4.92 8.29
C THR A 24 -3.64 -4.91 6.92
N VAL A 25 -4.76 -5.60 6.79
CA VAL A 25 -5.58 -5.58 5.57
C VAL A 25 -6.84 -4.75 5.80
N ILE A 26 -7.11 -3.82 4.87
CA ILE A 26 -8.31 -2.98 4.88
C ILE A 26 -9.31 -3.55 3.90
N LEU A 27 -10.45 -4.00 4.41
CA LEU A 27 -11.59 -4.54 3.66
C LEU A 27 -12.77 -3.58 3.71
N GLY A 28 -13.74 -3.78 2.83
CA GLY A 28 -14.99 -3.01 2.79
C GLY A 28 -15.53 -2.86 1.38
N PRO A 29 -16.80 -2.47 1.22
CA PRO A 29 -17.43 -2.28 -0.09
C PRO A 29 -16.75 -1.19 -0.92
N SER A 30 -17.02 -1.17 -2.24
CA SER A 30 -16.56 -0.09 -3.12
C SER A 30 -17.08 1.26 -2.60
N GLY A 31 -16.25 2.30 -2.67
CA GLY A 31 -16.62 3.63 -2.18
C GLY A 31 -16.60 3.80 -0.65
N SER A 32 -16.20 2.81 0.15
CA SER A 32 -16.18 2.93 1.61
C SER A 32 -15.06 3.83 2.18
N GLY A 33 -14.10 4.29 1.33
CA GLY A 33 -13.01 5.17 1.75
C GLY A 33 -11.64 4.51 1.89
N LYS A 34 -11.47 3.21 1.55
CA LYS A 34 -10.21 2.45 1.71
C LYS A 34 -8.99 3.11 1.05
N SER A 35 -9.08 3.37 -0.26
CA SER A 35 -8.00 4.04 -1.00
C SER A 35 -7.79 5.48 -0.52
N THR A 36 -8.85 6.16 -0.10
CA THR A 36 -8.74 7.49 0.51
C THR A 36 -7.94 7.44 1.80
N LEU A 37 -8.18 6.43 2.65
CA LEU A 37 -7.41 6.23 3.88
C LEU A 37 -5.92 6.02 3.59
N LEU A 38 -5.56 5.12 2.67
CA LEU A 38 -4.17 4.91 2.26
C LEU A 38 -3.52 6.19 1.73
N ARG A 39 -4.23 6.94 0.88
CA ARG A 39 -3.74 8.21 0.31
C ARG A 39 -3.57 9.28 1.38
N CYS A 40 -4.40 9.30 2.41
CA CYS A 40 -4.25 10.18 3.55
C CYS A 40 -3.01 9.82 4.39
N ILE A 41 -2.73 8.53 4.59
CA ILE A 41 -1.53 8.07 5.31
C ILE A 41 -0.25 8.47 4.57
N ASN A 42 -0.23 8.44 3.24
CA ASN A 42 0.91 8.88 2.42
C ASN A 42 0.89 10.37 2.09
N LEU A 43 -0.09 11.13 2.57
CA LEU A 43 -0.30 12.55 2.26
C LEU A 43 -0.46 12.85 0.74
N LEU A 44 -0.90 11.89 -0.06
CA LEU A 44 -1.38 12.14 -1.42
C LEU A 44 -2.72 12.87 -1.39
N GLU A 45 -3.58 12.51 -0.42
CA GLU A 45 -4.76 13.28 -0.04
C GLU A 45 -4.53 13.91 1.33
N LEU A 46 -4.87 15.17 1.48
CA LEU A 46 -4.74 15.85 2.77
C LEU A 46 -6.07 15.75 3.53
N PRO A 47 -6.07 15.17 4.74
CA PRO A 47 -7.21 15.26 5.65
C PRO A 47 -7.56 16.71 5.99
N GLU A 48 -8.83 16.94 6.33
CA GLU A 48 -9.33 18.26 6.74
C GLU A 48 -9.11 18.52 8.22
N ALA A 49 -9.01 17.45 9.02
CA ALA A 49 -8.77 17.53 10.46
C ALA A 49 -8.15 16.25 11.01
N GLY A 50 -7.51 16.37 12.17
CA GLY A 50 -6.88 15.28 12.89
C GLY A 50 -5.35 15.36 12.84
N LYS A 51 -4.70 14.25 13.25
CA LYS A 51 -3.24 14.13 13.29
C LYS A 51 -2.81 12.84 12.62
N LEU A 52 -1.61 12.86 12.05
CA LEU A 52 -0.92 11.68 11.52
C LEU A 52 0.50 11.66 12.05
N SER A 53 0.91 10.54 12.63
CA SER A 53 2.27 10.33 13.13
C SER A 53 2.87 9.09 12.48
N VAL A 54 4.12 9.19 12.01
CA VAL A 54 4.93 8.04 11.56
C VAL A 54 6.34 8.21 12.10
N GLY A 55 6.80 7.26 12.91
CA GLY A 55 8.05 7.43 13.65
C GLY A 55 8.04 8.69 14.52
N ALA A 56 9.08 9.51 14.39
CA ALA A 56 9.20 10.77 15.14
C ALA A 56 8.48 11.97 14.49
N THR A 57 7.88 11.80 13.32
CA THR A 57 7.24 12.90 12.58
C THR A 57 5.73 12.90 12.83
N THR A 58 5.20 14.01 13.32
CA THR A 58 3.77 14.22 13.52
C THR A 58 3.31 15.46 12.75
N VAL A 59 2.20 15.33 12.06
CA VAL A 59 1.50 16.40 11.36
C VAL A 59 0.12 16.60 11.98
N ASP A 60 -0.21 17.85 12.30
CA ASP A 60 -1.55 18.28 12.72
C ASP A 60 -2.21 19.01 11.54
N PHE A 61 -3.29 18.45 11.01
CA PHE A 61 -4.00 19.01 9.84
C PHE A 61 -4.76 20.30 10.15
N ALA A 62 -4.91 20.67 11.42
CA ALA A 62 -5.44 21.98 11.83
C ALA A 62 -4.45 23.12 11.55
N GLN A 63 -3.18 22.82 11.24
CA GLN A 63 -2.11 23.77 10.98
C GLN A 63 -1.55 23.59 9.56
N PRO A 64 -0.94 24.64 8.98
CA PRO A 64 -0.21 24.51 7.71
C PRO A 64 0.94 23.50 7.83
N ILE A 65 0.95 22.52 6.95
CA ILE A 65 1.98 21.48 6.95
C ILE A 65 3.24 21.99 6.25
N SER A 66 4.38 21.94 6.94
CA SER A 66 5.66 22.31 6.34
C SER A 66 6.05 21.35 5.22
N LYS A 67 6.78 21.85 4.21
CA LYS A 67 7.34 21.01 3.14
C LYS A 67 8.26 19.91 3.69
N ARG A 68 8.99 20.23 4.79
CA ARG A 68 9.89 19.29 5.46
C ARG A 68 9.13 18.13 6.09
N ASP A 69 8.07 18.41 6.85
CA ASP A 69 7.29 17.36 7.52
C ASP A 69 6.53 16.51 6.52
N LYS A 70 5.97 17.13 5.47
CA LYS A 70 5.35 16.41 4.36
C LYS A 70 6.32 15.44 3.68
N LEU A 71 7.55 15.89 3.41
CA LEU A 71 8.60 15.06 2.81
C LEU A 71 9.05 13.95 3.77
N ALA A 72 9.20 14.25 5.07
CA ALA A 72 9.59 13.25 6.08
C ALA A 72 8.56 12.12 6.18
N LEU A 73 7.25 12.44 6.26
CA LEU A 73 6.19 11.43 6.25
C LEU A 73 6.15 10.60 4.97
N ARG A 74 6.32 11.25 3.79
CA ARG A 74 6.38 10.55 2.51
C ARG A 74 7.59 9.65 2.34
N LYS A 75 8.72 9.95 3.00
CA LYS A 75 9.88 9.06 3.05
C LYS A 75 9.65 7.85 3.95
N SER A 76 8.82 8.00 4.98
CA SER A 76 8.50 6.93 5.93
C SER A 76 7.46 5.94 5.40
N THR A 77 6.79 6.26 4.28
CA THR A 77 5.78 5.40 3.65
C THR A 77 6.04 5.29 2.15
N ALA A 78 5.86 4.11 1.57
CA ALA A 78 5.91 3.96 0.12
C ALA A 78 4.61 3.32 -0.38
N MET A 79 4.06 3.86 -1.47
CA MET A 79 2.78 3.41 -2.01
C MET A 79 2.94 2.67 -3.33
N VAL A 80 2.29 1.53 -3.43
CA VAL A 80 2.14 0.72 -4.63
C VAL A 80 0.70 0.82 -5.09
N PHE A 81 0.48 1.27 -6.31
CA PHE A 81 -0.84 1.57 -6.87
C PHE A 81 -1.35 0.42 -7.74
N GLN A 82 -2.65 0.36 -7.92
CA GLN A 82 -3.32 -0.52 -8.86
C GLN A 82 -2.81 -0.37 -10.30
N SER A 83 -2.52 0.87 -10.74
CA SER A 83 -2.09 1.20 -12.11
C SER A 83 -0.57 1.24 -12.28
N PHE A 84 0.20 0.58 -11.40
CA PHE A 84 1.68 0.45 -11.42
C PHE A 84 2.43 1.78 -11.35
N ASN A 85 2.04 2.80 -12.10
CA ASN A 85 2.58 4.16 -12.15
C ASN A 85 4.11 4.19 -12.34
N LEU A 86 4.65 3.32 -13.21
CA LEU A 86 6.04 3.37 -13.60
C LEU A 86 6.30 4.57 -14.53
N PHE A 87 7.49 5.13 -14.46
CA PHE A 87 7.94 6.18 -15.37
C PHE A 87 8.20 5.56 -16.75
N PRO A 88 7.39 5.86 -17.77
CA PRO A 88 7.44 5.16 -19.06
C PRO A 88 8.71 5.45 -19.87
N HIS A 89 9.37 6.56 -19.60
CA HIS A 89 10.62 7.01 -20.25
C HIS A 89 11.88 6.50 -19.54
N MET A 90 11.75 5.75 -18.46
CA MET A 90 12.83 5.17 -17.68
C MET A 90 12.84 3.64 -17.82
N THR A 91 14.00 3.02 -17.81
CA THR A 91 14.13 1.57 -17.73
C THR A 91 13.68 1.06 -16.35
N VAL A 92 13.54 -0.25 -16.19
CA VAL A 92 13.18 -0.90 -14.93
C VAL A 92 14.16 -0.51 -13.81
N ILE A 93 15.46 -0.62 -14.05
CA ILE A 93 16.47 -0.26 -13.04
C ILE A 93 16.39 1.23 -12.70
N GLN A 94 16.22 2.11 -13.69
CA GLN A 94 16.06 3.54 -13.48
C GLN A 94 14.82 3.88 -12.65
N ASN A 95 13.67 3.20 -12.89
CA ASN A 95 12.47 3.35 -12.07
C ASN A 95 12.74 3.03 -10.59
N VAL A 96 13.54 2.00 -10.31
CA VAL A 96 13.81 1.57 -8.92
C VAL A 96 14.78 2.50 -8.22
N ILE A 97 15.81 3.02 -8.91
CA ILE A 97 16.82 3.89 -8.29
C ILE A 97 16.41 5.36 -8.19
N GLU A 98 15.39 5.80 -8.91
CA GLU A 98 15.01 7.23 -8.98
C GLU A 98 14.76 7.83 -7.60
N GLY A 99 13.94 7.17 -6.78
CA GLY A 99 13.67 7.63 -5.41
C GLY A 99 14.90 7.67 -4.52
N PRO A 100 15.67 6.57 -4.39
CA PRO A 100 16.92 6.54 -3.65
C PRO A 100 17.92 7.63 -4.03
N VAL A 101 18.13 7.86 -5.31
CA VAL A 101 19.10 8.87 -5.79
C VAL A 101 18.56 10.29 -5.57
N THR A 102 17.34 10.57 -6.02
CA THR A 102 16.79 11.93 -6.07
C THR A 102 16.25 12.40 -4.72
N VAL A 103 15.59 11.48 -3.94
CA VAL A 103 14.92 11.85 -2.70
C VAL A 103 15.77 11.54 -1.47
N LEU A 104 16.48 10.40 -1.46
CA LEU A 104 17.33 9.99 -0.34
C LEU A 104 18.80 10.45 -0.51
N ALA A 105 19.14 11.05 -1.65
CA ALA A 105 20.50 11.50 -1.99
C ALA A 105 21.56 10.37 -1.91
N GLN A 106 21.16 9.13 -2.19
CA GLN A 106 22.08 7.99 -2.22
C GLN A 106 23.01 8.07 -3.42
N ASN A 107 24.23 7.56 -3.25
CA ASN A 107 25.15 7.38 -4.37
C ASN A 107 24.54 6.43 -5.41
N LYS A 108 24.63 6.80 -6.69
CA LYS A 108 24.02 6.04 -7.79
C LYS A 108 24.49 4.59 -7.86
N THR A 109 25.79 4.34 -7.68
CA THR A 109 26.34 2.98 -7.70
C THR A 109 25.77 2.11 -6.59
N THR A 110 25.63 2.67 -5.37
CA THR A 110 25.01 1.98 -4.23
C THR A 110 23.53 1.72 -4.49
N ALA A 111 22.80 2.71 -5.01
CA ALA A 111 21.39 2.57 -5.36
C ALA A 111 21.18 1.48 -6.44
N GLU A 112 22.04 1.44 -7.47
CA GLU A 112 21.98 0.39 -8.51
C GLU A 112 22.24 -1.01 -7.95
N ALA A 113 23.22 -1.17 -7.06
CA ALA A 113 23.50 -2.46 -6.43
C ALA A 113 22.29 -2.96 -5.62
N THR A 114 21.71 -2.09 -4.80
CA THR A 114 20.50 -2.39 -4.04
C THR A 114 19.31 -2.70 -4.96
N ALA A 115 19.12 -1.91 -6.03
CA ALA A 115 18.04 -2.11 -6.97
C ALA A 115 18.11 -3.46 -7.69
N ARG A 116 19.32 -3.93 -8.07
CA ARG A 116 19.51 -5.26 -8.67
C ARG A 116 19.10 -6.37 -7.72
N GLN A 117 19.45 -6.27 -6.44
CA GLN A 117 19.02 -7.22 -5.40
C GLN A 117 17.48 -7.23 -5.24
N LEU A 118 16.86 -6.05 -5.24
CA LEU A 118 15.41 -5.94 -5.14
C LEU A 118 14.70 -6.47 -6.39
N LEU A 119 15.25 -6.22 -7.57
CA LEU A 119 14.73 -6.77 -8.82
C LEU A 119 14.86 -8.29 -8.86
N ASP A 120 15.96 -8.85 -8.35
CA ASP A 120 16.12 -10.30 -8.22
C ASP A 120 15.05 -10.88 -7.28
N LYS A 121 14.88 -10.26 -6.13
CA LYS A 121 13.85 -10.64 -5.13
C LYS A 121 12.43 -10.71 -5.70
N VAL A 122 12.08 -9.79 -6.62
CA VAL A 122 10.76 -9.80 -7.29
C VAL A 122 10.75 -10.56 -8.63
N GLY A 123 11.85 -11.27 -8.96
CA GLY A 123 11.99 -12.07 -10.19
C GLY A 123 12.11 -11.24 -11.46
N MET A 124 12.63 -10.00 -11.37
CA MET A 124 12.72 -9.05 -12.50
C MET A 124 14.16 -8.67 -12.88
N ALA A 125 15.19 -9.34 -12.35
CA ALA A 125 16.58 -9.03 -12.63
C ALA A 125 16.90 -9.08 -14.14
N HIS A 126 16.36 -10.05 -14.87
CA HIS A 126 16.55 -10.24 -16.31
C HIS A 126 15.91 -9.15 -17.19
N LYS A 127 15.11 -8.26 -16.62
CA LYS A 127 14.41 -7.14 -17.28
C LYS A 127 14.92 -5.76 -16.84
N ALA A 128 16.06 -5.70 -16.13
CA ALA A 128 16.58 -4.45 -15.55
C ALA A 128 16.68 -3.30 -16.57
N ASP A 129 17.09 -3.59 -17.80
CA ASP A 129 17.29 -2.60 -18.85
C ASP A 129 16.07 -2.43 -19.79
N ALA A 130 14.99 -3.18 -19.55
CA ALA A 130 13.76 -3.04 -20.32
C ALA A 130 12.96 -1.79 -19.92
N PHE A 131 12.16 -1.27 -20.86
CA PHE A 131 11.19 -0.21 -20.57
C PHE A 131 9.84 -0.79 -20.12
N PRO A 132 9.03 -0.05 -19.34
CA PRO A 132 7.72 -0.51 -18.87
C PRO A 132 6.79 -1.01 -19.98
N SER A 133 6.84 -0.41 -21.17
CA SER A 133 6.05 -0.81 -22.34
C SER A 133 6.36 -2.23 -22.87
N LYS A 134 7.46 -2.84 -22.42
CA LYS A 134 7.87 -4.21 -22.78
C LYS A 134 7.57 -5.23 -21.67
N LEU A 135 6.79 -4.85 -20.67
CA LEU A 135 6.45 -5.66 -19.51
C LEU A 135 4.96 -5.98 -19.48
N SER A 136 4.61 -7.20 -19.04
CA SER A 136 3.23 -7.53 -18.68
C SER A 136 2.77 -6.73 -17.44
N GLY A 137 1.46 -6.67 -17.16
CA GLY A 137 0.92 -6.00 -15.99
C GLY A 137 1.52 -6.52 -14.67
N GLY A 138 1.60 -7.84 -14.51
CA GLY A 138 2.22 -8.46 -13.33
C GLY A 138 3.70 -8.16 -13.19
N GLN A 139 4.44 -8.07 -14.32
CA GLN A 139 5.83 -7.64 -14.32
C GLN A 139 5.98 -6.17 -13.91
N GLN A 140 5.13 -5.28 -14.43
CA GLN A 140 5.12 -3.87 -14.04
C GLN A 140 4.81 -3.70 -12.55
N GLN A 141 3.86 -4.48 -12.01
CA GLN A 141 3.52 -4.44 -10.59
C GLN A 141 4.69 -4.91 -9.71
N ARG A 142 5.39 -5.97 -10.10
CA ARG A 142 6.58 -6.43 -9.36
C ARG A 142 7.71 -5.40 -9.38
N VAL A 143 7.89 -4.67 -10.47
CA VAL A 143 8.82 -3.53 -10.53
C VAL A 143 8.36 -2.37 -9.64
N ALA A 144 7.06 -2.06 -9.59
CA ALA A 144 6.52 -1.05 -8.70
C ALA A 144 6.75 -1.41 -7.21
N ILE A 145 6.64 -2.70 -6.86
CA ILE A 145 6.98 -3.20 -5.52
C ILE A 145 8.48 -3.01 -5.23
N ALA A 146 9.36 -3.39 -6.15
CA ALA A 146 10.80 -3.19 -5.99
C ALA A 146 11.16 -1.70 -5.81
N ARG A 147 10.52 -0.80 -6.58
CA ARG A 147 10.66 0.65 -6.44
C ARG A 147 10.22 1.15 -5.06
N ALA A 148 9.13 0.65 -4.53
CA ALA A 148 8.66 1.00 -3.19
C ALA A 148 9.62 0.51 -2.10
N LEU A 149 10.13 -0.72 -2.22
CA LEU A 149 11.12 -1.32 -1.31
C LEU A 149 12.44 -0.55 -1.28
N ALA A 150 12.88 -0.01 -2.43
CA ALA A 150 14.12 0.74 -2.56
C ALA A 150 14.15 2.02 -1.70
N MET A 151 12.99 2.55 -1.33
CA MET A 151 12.87 3.70 -0.42
C MET A 151 13.07 3.33 1.05
N THR A 152 13.20 2.04 1.40
CA THR A 152 13.32 1.54 2.78
C THR A 152 12.30 2.17 3.76
N PRO A 153 11.01 2.17 3.41
CA PRO A 153 9.98 2.83 4.22
C PRO A 153 9.69 2.07 5.51
N HIS A 154 9.13 2.76 6.53
CA HIS A 154 8.56 2.11 7.70
C HIS A 154 7.31 1.29 7.33
N PHE A 155 6.45 1.83 6.45
CA PHE A 155 5.24 1.15 6.00
C PHE A 155 5.14 1.11 4.48
N LEU A 156 4.81 -0.07 3.95
CA LEU A 156 4.44 -0.29 2.56
C LEU A 156 2.91 -0.26 2.44
N LEU A 157 2.40 0.62 1.60
CA LEU A 157 0.98 0.82 1.37
C LEU A 157 0.61 0.24 0.00
N PHE A 158 -0.35 -0.66 -0.05
CA PHE A 158 -0.80 -1.32 -1.28
C PHE A 158 -2.27 -1.00 -1.55
N ASP A 159 -2.55 -0.29 -2.64
CA ASP A 159 -3.90 0.06 -3.08
C ASP A 159 -4.32 -0.89 -4.20
N GLU A 160 -4.98 -1.98 -3.86
CA GLU A 160 -5.49 -3.00 -4.78
C GLU A 160 -4.42 -3.51 -5.78
N PRO A 161 -3.29 -4.06 -5.30
CA PRO A 161 -2.12 -4.30 -6.14
C PRO A 161 -2.32 -5.38 -7.22
N THR A 162 -3.42 -6.12 -7.20
CA THR A 162 -3.69 -7.21 -8.15
C THR A 162 -4.95 -7.02 -8.97
N SER A 163 -5.82 -6.05 -8.66
CA SER A 163 -7.14 -5.90 -9.27
C SER A 163 -7.13 -5.56 -10.78
N ALA A 164 -6.01 -5.11 -11.31
CA ALA A 164 -5.82 -4.84 -12.75
C ALA A 164 -5.11 -5.99 -13.49
N LEU A 165 -4.97 -7.16 -12.86
CA LEU A 165 -4.22 -8.30 -13.40
C LEU A 165 -5.13 -9.48 -13.71
N ASP A 166 -4.75 -10.25 -14.73
CA ASP A 166 -5.32 -11.55 -14.97
C ASP A 166 -4.99 -12.52 -13.82
N PRO A 167 -5.84 -13.53 -13.52
CA PRO A 167 -5.63 -14.45 -12.41
C PRO A 167 -4.27 -15.15 -12.38
N GLU A 168 -3.71 -15.47 -13.54
CA GLU A 168 -2.39 -16.10 -13.66
C GLU A 168 -1.28 -15.14 -13.21
N LEU A 169 -1.34 -13.87 -13.65
CA LEU A 169 -0.38 -12.83 -13.28
C LEU A 169 -0.55 -12.37 -11.83
N GLU A 170 -1.77 -12.40 -11.31
CA GLU A 170 -2.06 -12.14 -9.90
C GLU A 170 -1.24 -13.05 -8.98
N GLY A 171 -1.20 -14.35 -9.27
CA GLY A 171 -0.47 -15.33 -8.46
C GLY A 171 1.01 -15.00 -8.27
N GLU A 172 1.67 -14.42 -9.26
CA GLU A 172 3.08 -14.01 -9.17
C GLU A 172 3.27 -12.82 -8.22
N VAL A 173 2.37 -11.84 -8.27
CA VAL A 173 2.41 -10.67 -7.38
C VAL A 173 2.09 -11.08 -5.94
N LEU A 174 1.09 -11.94 -5.74
CA LEU A 174 0.72 -12.46 -4.42
C LEU A 174 1.87 -13.23 -3.74
N LYS A 175 2.68 -13.98 -4.51
CA LYS A 175 3.89 -14.65 -3.99
C LYS A 175 4.91 -13.62 -3.46
N VAL A 176 5.12 -12.51 -4.19
CA VAL A 176 6.01 -11.44 -3.73
C VAL A 176 5.47 -10.83 -2.43
N LEU A 177 4.17 -10.50 -2.36
CA LEU A 177 3.56 -9.97 -1.14
C LEU A 177 3.70 -10.93 0.05
N GLN A 178 3.49 -12.25 -0.17
CA GLN A 178 3.71 -13.26 0.87
C GLN A 178 5.16 -13.27 1.39
N SER A 179 6.15 -13.13 0.50
CA SER A 179 7.54 -13.06 0.94
C SER A 179 7.82 -11.85 1.83
N LEU A 180 7.20 -10.70 1.55
CA LEU A 180 7.32 -9.50 2.39
C LEU A 180 6.68 -9.68 3.78
N VAL A 181 5.55 -10.39 3.83
CA VAL A 181 4.90 -10.77 5.11
C VAL A 181 5.80 -11.66 5.94
N LEU A 182 6.39 -12.69 5.33
CA LEU A 182 7.33 -13.61 6.01
C LEU A 182 8.58 -12.87 6.53
N GLU A 183 9.01 -11.82 5.84
CA GLU A 183 10.11 -10.96 6.27
C GLU A 183 9.70 -9.94 7.35
N LYS A 184 8.48 -10.01 7.83
CA LYS A 184 7.94 -9.07 8.83
C LYS A 184 8.04 -7.61 8.42
N LYS A 185 7.85 -7.32 7.12
CA LYS A 185 7.66 -5.95 6.65
C LYS A 185 6.31 -5.43 7.14
N SER A 186 6.25 -4.13 7.47
CA SER A 186 5.00 -3.49 7.87
C SER A 186 4.16 -3.19 6.63
N LEU A 187 3.04 -3.87 6.47
CA LEU A 187 2.18 -3.77 5.29
C LEU A 187 0.80 -3.23 5.66
N ILE A 188 0.31 -2.27 4.89
CA ILE A 188 -1.09 -1.85 4.92
C ILE A 188 -1.64 -2.08 3.52
N LEU A 189 -2.56 -3.03 3.39
CA LEU A 189 -3.02 -3.55 2.11
C LEU A 189 -4.54 -3.37 1.96
N VAL A 190 -4.97 -2.72 0.89
CA VAL A 190 -6.35 -2.78 0.40
C VAL A 190 -6.44 -3.88 -0.66
N THR A 191 -7.37 -4.81 -0.50
CA THR A 191 -7.61 -5.88 -1.48
C THR A 191 -9.07 -6.32 -1.47
N HIS A 192 -9.53 -6.87 -2.60
CA HIS A 192 -10.80 -7.58 -2.71
C HIS A 192 -10.64 -9.09 -2.57
N ASN A 193 -9.41 -9.62 -2.56
CA ASN A 193 -9.14 -11.04 -2.43
C ASN A 193 -9.18 -11.47 -0.96
N LEU A 194 -10.36 -11.94 -0.49
CA LEU A 194 -10.57 -12.39 0.89
C LEU A 194 -9.72 -13.61 1.25
N HIS A 195 -9.49 -14.52 0.30
CA HIS A 195 -8.66 -15.70 0.54
C HIS A 195 -7.21 -15.29 0.84
N PHE A 196 -6.67 -14.36 0.04
CA PHE A 196 -5.34 -13.81 0.28
C PHE A 196 -5.30 -13.02 1.60
N ALA A 197 -6.29 -12.16 1.85
CA ALA A 197 -6.40 -11.41 3.10
C ALA A 197 -6.35 -12.34 4.32
N ARG A 198 -7.15 -13.41 4.33
CA ARG A 198 -7.17 -14.39 5.43
C ARG A 198 -5.82 -15.09 5.64
N LYS A 199 -5.08 -15.31 4.56
CA LYS A 199 -3.78 -16.01 4.61
C LYS A 199 -2.64 -15.14 5.13
N VAL A 200 -2.68 -13.82 4.88
CA VAL A 200 -1.51 -12.95 5.12
C VAL A 200 -1.72 -11.91 6.22
N ALA A 201 -2.97 -11.57 6.54
CA ALA A 201 -3.25 -10.52 7.50
C ALA A 201 -3.06 -11.00 8.94
N ASP A 202 -2.35 -10.22 9.73
CA ASP A 202 -2.38 -10.32 11.20
C ASP A 202 -3.66 -9.64 11.73
N ARG A 203 -4.06 -8.53 11.09
CA ARG A 203 -5.18 -7.67 11.49
C ARG A 203 -6.03 -7.27 10.30
N ILE A 204 -7.34 -7.23 10.51
CA ILE A 204 -8.33 -6.73 9.54
C ILE A 204 -8.96 -5.44 10.06
N LEU A 205 -9.02 -4.43 9.17
CA LEU A 205 -9.87 -3.27 9.32
C LEU A 205 -11.02 -3.39 8.33
N PHE A 206 -12.27 -3.31 8.80
CA PHE A 206 -13.43 -3.25 7.92
C PHE A 206 -13.99 -1.84 7.91
N LEU A 207 -13.89 -1.21 6.74
CA LEU A 207 -14.30 0.17 6.51
C LEU A 207 -15.63 0.19 5.75
N GLU A 208 -16.62 0.92 6.28
CA GLU A 208 -17.90 1.15 5.64
C GLU A 208 -18.36 2.60 5.85
N GLN A 209 -18.81 3.23 4.77
CA GLN A 209 -19.29 4.63 4.79
C GLN A 209 -18.32 5.63 5.46
N GLY A 210 -17.02 5.39 5.29
CA GLY A 210 -15.97 6.24 5.84
C GLY A 210 -15.66 6.02 7.32
N GLU A 211 -16.27 5.02 7.97
CA GLU A 211 -16.06 4.66 9.37
C GLU A 211 -15.47 3.26 9.52
N ILE A 212 -14.75 3.01 10.62
CA ILE A 212 -14.24 1.69 10.96
C ILE A 212 -15.31 0.95 11.72
N VAL A 213 -15.86 -0.11 11.11
CA VAL A 213 -16.89 -0.97 11.68
C VAL A 213 -16.28 -2.16 12.42
N PHE A 214 -15.09 -2.58 12.00
CA PHE A 214 -14.34 -3.64 12.67
C PHE A 214 -12.84 -3.34 12.63
N ASP A 215 -12.16 -3.64 13.73
CA ASP A 215 -10.73 -3.54 13.91
C ASP A 215 -10.28 -4.67 14.85
N GLY A 216 -9.54 -5.64 14.34
CA GLY A 216 -9.11 -6.77 15.15
C GLY A 216 -8.37 -7.86 14.40
N ALA A 217 -8.03 -8.92 15.10
CA ALA A 217 -7.34 -10.08 14.56
C ALA A 217 -8.13 -10.72 13.39
N THR A 218 -7.41 -11.25 12.41
CA THR A 218 -7.98 -11.84 11.19
C THR A 218 -9.03 -12.90 11.48
N GLU A 219 -8.76 -13.86 12.36
CA GLU A 219 -9.73 -14.92 12.67
C GLU A 219 -11.03 -14.37 13.28
N ASN A 220 -10.94 -13.31 14.10
CA ASN A 220 -12.10 -12.68 14.70
C ASN A 220 -13.00 -12.02 13.63
N PHE A 221 -12.43 -11.50 12.54
CA PHE A 221 -13.20 -10.95 11.44
C PHE A 221 -14.01 -12.03 10.72
N PHE A 222 -13.38 -13.15 10.37
CA PHE A 222 -14.03 -14.23 9.62
C PHE A 222 -15.06 -15.01 10.45
N THR A 223 -14.96 -14.98 11.77
CA THR A 223 -15.91 -15.61 12.71
C THR A 223 -16.85 -14.61 13.38
N ALA A 224 -16.77 -13.34 13.05
CA ALA A 224 -17.58 -12.29 13.69
C ALA A 224 -19.08 -12.57 13.57
N PRO A 225 -19.87 -12.46 14.66
CA PRO A 225 -21.32 -12.63 14.61
C PRO A 225 -22.07 -11.46 13.97
N ASN A 226 -21.34 -10.46 13.46
CA ASN A 226 -21.89 -9.27 12.83
C ASN A 226 -22.49 -9.61 11.46
N GLU A 227 -23.82 -9.52 11.31
CA GLU A 227 -24.53 -9.82 10.07
C GLU A 227 -24.00 -9.02 8.87
N ARG A 228 -23.58 -7.78 9.06
CA ARG A 228 -23.07 -6.93 7.98
C ARG A 228 -21.76 -7.46 7.43
N ILE A 229 -20.86 -7.90 8.32
CA ILE A 229 -19.57 -8.52 7.96
C ILE A 229 -19.83 -9.85 7.25
N GLN A 230 -20.73 -10.68 7.77
CA GLN A 230 -21.07 -11.98 7.16
C GLN A 230 -21.67 -11.81 5.75
N ARG A 231 -22.58 -10.84 5.54
CA ARG A 231 -23.09 -10.50 4.21
C ARG A 231 -21.98 -10.07 3.25
N PHE A 232 -21.01 -9.27 3.73
CA PHE A 232 -19.87 -8.85 2.92
C PHE A 232 -18.99 -10.05 2.54
N ILE A 233 -18.64 -10.90 3.49
CA ILE A 233 -17.82 -12.11 3.23
C ILE A 233 -18.53 -13.01 2.21
N THR A 234 -19.82 -13.28 2.40
CA THR A 234 -20.61 -14.11 1.49
C THR A 234 -20.66 -13.52 0.08
N SER A 235 -20.88 -12.20 -0.06
CA SER A 235 -20.93 -11.54 -1.37
C SER A 235 -19.62 -11.62 -2.16
N MET A 236 -18.48 -11.67 -1.46
CA MET A 236 -17.16 -11.75 -2.07
C MET A 236 -16.70 -13.18 -2.40
N GLN A 237 -17.41 -14.21 -1.92
CA GLN A 237 -17.11 -15.62 -2.24
C GLN A 237 -17.69 -16.07 -3.59
N PHE A 238 -18.59 -15.29 -4.16
CA PHE A 238 -19.25 -15.57 -5.44
C PHE A 238 -18.68 -14.77 -6.63
N ILE A 239 -17.59 -14.07 -6.42
CA ILE A 239 -16.84 -13.34 -7.44
C ILE A 239 -15.51 -14.08 -7.70
#